data_1f2a6d7c51af4adcd70169fe0d000904
#
_entry.id   1f2a6d7c51af4adcd70169fe0d000904
#
_cell.length_a   1.000
_cell.length_b   1.000
_cell.length_c   1.000
_cell.angle_alpha   90.00
_cell.angle_beta   90.00
_cell.angle_gamma   90.00
#
_symmetry.space_group_name_H-M   'P 1'
#
loop_
_entity.id
_entity.type
_entity.pdbx_description
1 polymer ?
#
loop_
_entity_poly.entity_id
_entity_poly.type
_entity_poly.pdbx_seq_one_letter_code
_entity_poly.pdbx_strand_id
1 'polypeptide(L)'
;QGMPQGYGDVDKTRVVRPAAGAQGLGMLVVRQGKEPGRIFEVRKDRLTIGRSRESDIFLEDLAVSRLHTTVSRDEYGRYILRDENSANGTYVNGQRVSEHVLEEGDEIQVGQSVLAFVRR
;
A
#
# COMPACT_ATOMS: atom_id res chain seq x y z
N GLN A 1 11.74 1.75 -37.25
CA GLN A 1 11.74 1.27 -36.86
C GLN A 1 11.87 1.34 -36.21
N GLY A 2 11.71 1.82 -36.58
CA GLY A 2 11.80 1.37 -35.67
C GLY A 2 11.74 1.67 -35.12
N MET A 3 11.44 1.79 -34.75
CA MET A 3 11.46 1.43 -34.01
C MET A 3 11.55 1.59 -33.56
N PRO A 4 11.24 1.76 -33.73
CA PRO A 4 11.37 1.45 -33.07
C PRO A 4 11.41 1.60 -32.68
N GLN A 5 11.10 1.74 -32.56
CA GLN A 5 11.14 1.32 -31.98
C GLN A 5 11.14 1.21 -31.29
N GLY A 6 10.73 1.74 -31.92
CA GLY A 6 10.84 1.21 -31.17
C GLY A 6 10.65 1.48 -30.83
N TYR A 7 10.36 1.74 -30.55
CA TYR A 7 10.34 1.43 -30.06
C TYR A 7 10.13 1.39 -29.69
N GLY A 8 9.43 1.75 -30.10
CA GLY A 8 9.39 1.21 -29.50
C GLY A 8 9.06 1.35 -29.22
N ASP A 9 8.57 1.64 -29.08
CA ASP A 9 8.43 1.17 -28.66
C ASP A 9 8.20 1.09 -28.25
N VAL A 10 7.74 1.21 -28.36
CA VAL A 10 7.68 0.59 -27.74
C VAL A 10 7.45 0.65 -27.33
N ASP A 11 6.98 0.87 -27.28
CA ASP A 11 6.97 0.43 -26.66
C ASP A 11 6.67 0.60 -26.28
N LYS A 12 6.25 0.64 -26.32
CA LYS A 12 6.13 0.31 -25.69
C LYS A 12 5.74 0.11 -25.24
N THR A 13 5.47 0.24 -25.26
CA THR A 13 5.36 -0.31 -24.49
C THR A 13 5.25 -0.46 -24.07
N ARG A 14 5.02 -0.59 -23.91
CA ARG A 14 5.17 -0.95 -23.06
C ARG A 14 4.92 -1.07 -22.43
N VAL A 15 4.70 -1.08 -22.38
CA VAL A 15 4.62 -1.31 -21.38
C VAL A 15 4.79 -1.44 -20.80
N VAL A 16 4.67 -1.39 -20.58
CA VAL A 16 4.97 -1.51 -19.67
C VAL A 16 5.27 -1.48 -19.17
N ARG A 17 5.06 -1.51 -18.75
CA ARG A 17 5.54 -1.34 -18.00
C ARG A 17 6.05 -1.58 -17.43
N PRO A 18 5.88 -1.85 -17.07
CA PRO A 18 6.55 -1.88 -16.31
C PRO A 18 6.96 -1.77 -15.94
N ALA A 19 6.68 -2.19 -16.58
CA ALA A 19 7.48 -1.61 -15.65
C ALA A 19 7.00 -1.34 -14.27
N ALA A 20 5.91 -1.75 -14.00
CA ALA A 20 5.38 -1.44 -12.69
C ALA A 20 6.36 -1.84 -11.60
N GLY A 21 6.90 -3.04 -11.68
CA GLY A 21 7.89 -3.46 -10.72
C GLY A 21 9.08 -2.51 -10.68
N ALA A 22 9.37 -1.90 -11.82
CA ALA A 22 10.45 -0.95 -11.91
C ALA A 22 10.13 0.35 -11.17
N GLN A 23 8.89 0.52 -10.74
CA GLN A 23 8.50 1.70 -9.97
C GLN A 23 9.08 1.69 -8.57
N GLY A 24 9.71 0.61 -8.19
CA GLY A 24 10.36 0.53 -6.92
C GLY A 24 9.48 -0.05 -5.83
N LEU A 25 10.05 -0.11 -4.65
CA LEU A 25 9.41 -0.73 -3.50
C LEU A 25 8.41 0.21 -2.86
N GLY A 26 7.23 -0.33 -2.55
CA GLY A 26 6.23 0.43 -1.82
C GLY A 26 6.53 0.47 -0.35
N MET A 27 6.24 1.58 0.28
CA MET A 27 6.48 1.78 1.70
C MET A 27 5.30 2.49 2.32
N LEU A 28 5.11 2.24 3.62
CA LEU A 28 4.12 2.94 4.41
C LEU A 28 4.85 3.76 5.46
N VAL A 29 4.58 5.05 5.49
CA VAL A 29 5.25 5.98 6.40
C VAL A 29 4.22 6.48 7.40
N VAL A 30 4.52 6.35 8.68
CA VAL A 30 3.61 6.81 9.73
C VAL A 30 3.58 8.33 9.73
N ARG A 31 2.40 8.89 9.47
CA ARG A 31 2.19 10.34 9.51
C ARG A 31 1.61 10.77 10.83
N GLN A 32 0.73 9.94 11.39
CA GLN A 32 0.04 10.26 12.63
C GLN A 32 -0.13 8.97 13.42
N GLY A 33 0.13 9.04 14.73
CA GLY A 33 0.06 7.88 15.59
C GLY A 33 1.34 7.71 16.34
N LYS A 34 1.65 6.47 16.72
CA LYS A 34 2.86 6.17 17.46
C LYS A 34 4.05 6.15 16.50
N GLU A 35 5.12 6.81 16.87
CA GLU A 35 6.36 6.89 16.10
C GLU A 35 6.16 7.50 14.71
N PRO A 36 5.69 8.76 14.64
CA PRO A 36 5.56 9.41 13.34
C PRO A 36 6.91 9.43 12.61
N GLY A 37 6.87 9.20 11.31
CA GLY A 37 8.07 9.13 10.49
C GLY A 37 8.62 7.74 10.31
N ARG A 38 8.12 6.76 11.09
CA ARG A 38 8.59 5.39 10.92
C ARG A 38 8.16 4.85 9.58
N ILE A 39 9.04 4.08 8.95
CA ILE A 39 8.83 3.54 7.61
C ILE A 39 8.72 2.02 7.67
N PHE A 40 7.68 1.49 7.02
CA PHE A 40 7.50 0.05 6.87
C PHE A 40 7.58 -0.28 5.39
N GLU A 41 8.57 -1.05 4.99
CA GLU A 41 8.70 -1.49 3.60
C GLU A 41 7.77 -2.66 3.35
N VAL A 42 7.05 -2.63 2.23
CA VAL A 42 6.15 -3.71 1.86
C VAL A 42 6.94 -4.71 1.02
N ARG A 43 7.69 -5.56 1.71
CA ARG A 43 8.56 -6.54 1.04
C ARG A 43 7.89 -7.89 0.86
N LYS A 44 6.90 -8.18 1.70
CA LYS A 44 6.17 -9.44 1.62
C LYS A 44 5.07 -9.34 0.58
N ASP A 45 4.62 -10.47 0.10
CA ASP A 45 3.46 -10.50 -0.79
C ASP A 45 2.22 -9.95 -0.09
N ARG A 46 2.18 -10.08 1.24
CA ARG A 46 1.05 -9.61 2.02
C ARG A 46 1.56 -9.05 3.34
N LEU A 47 1.25 -7.78 3.58
CA LEU A 47 1.61 -7.11 4.82
C LEU A 47 0.33 -6.90 5.63
N THR A 48 0.37 -7.17 6.94
CA THR A 48 -0.80 -7.07 7.80
C THR A 48 -0.71 -5.87 8.73
N ILE A 49 -1.85 -5.23 8.96
CA ILE A 49 -1.97 -4.09 9.87
C ILE A 49 -3.09 -4.41 10.85
N GLY A 50 -2.81 -4.33 12.14
CA GLY A 50 -3.83 -4.63 13.11
C GLY A 50 -3.36 -4.52 14.54
N ARG A 51 -4.28 -4.86 15.44
CA ARG A 51 -4.03 -4.80 16.87
C ARG A 51 -3.38 -6.07 17.41
N SER A 52 -3.30 -7.11 16.59
CA SER A 52 -2.58 -8.32 16.97
C SER A 52 -1.09 -8.03 16.97
N ARG A 53 -0.39 -8.51 17.99
CA ARG A 53 1.05 -8.32 18.08
C ARG A 53 1.80 -9.02 16.96
N GLU A 54 1.14 -9.95 16.28
CA GLU A 54 1.75 -10.66 15.15
C GLU A 54 1.61 -9.90 13.85
N SER A 55 0.91 -8.76 13.87
CA SER A 55 0.77 -7.94 12.67
C SER A 55 2.11 -7.35 12.27
N ASP A 56 2.32 -7.21 10.96
CA ASP A 56 3.53 -6.56 10.46
C ASP A 56 3.59 -5.10 10.92
N ILE A 57 2.44 -4.43 10.90
CA ILE A 57 2.31 -3.11 11.51
C ILE A 57 1.35 -3.27 12.68
N PHE A 58 1.91 -3.27 13.86
CA PHE A 58 1.15 -3.45 15.09
C PHE A 58 0.67 -2.07 15.56
N LEU A 59 -0.66 -1.93 15.68
CA LEU A 59 -1.27 -0.70 16.16
C LEU A 59 -1.98 -0.98 17.46
N GLU A 60 -1.47 -0.39 18.52
CA GLU A 60 -2.02 -0.59 19.87
C GLU A 60 -3.15 0.40 20.10
N ASP A 61 -4.30 0.13 19.46
CA ASP A 61 -5.42 1.04 19.43
C ASP A 61 -6.69 0.18 19.49
N LEU A 62 -7.52 0.43 20.50
CA LEU A 62 -8.73 -0.37 20.69
C LEU A 62 -9.73 -0.22 19.55
N ALA A 63 -9.63 0.85 18.76
CA ALA A 63 -10.48 1.05 17.60
C ALA A 63 -10.02 0.21 16.41
N VAL A 64 -8.86 -0.44 16.52
CA VAL A 64 -8.28 -1.24 15.44
C VAL A 64 -8.59 -2.71 15.68
N SER A 65 -9.11 -3.39 14.66
CA SER A 65 -9.37 -4.82 14.74
C SER A 65 -8.05 -5.60 14.76
N ARG A 66 -8.09 -6.83 15.29
CA ARG A 66 -6.88 -7.63 15.41
C ARG A 66 -6.20 -7.82 14.06
N LEU A 67 -6.96 -8.17 13.04
CA LEU A 67 -6.51 -8.11 11.65
C LEU A 67 -7.43 -7.11 10.97
N HIS A 68 -6.91 -5.91 10.74
CA HIS A 68 -7.73 -4.79 10.30
C HIS A 68 -7.62 -4.55 8.80
N THR A 69 -6.39 -4.50 8.31
CA THR A 69 -6.13 -4.12 6.93
C THR A 69 -4.95 -4.92 6.43
N THR A 70 -4.94 -5.22 5.14
CA THR A 70 -3.80 -5.87 4.51
C THR A 70 -3.39 -5.08 3.29
N VAL A 71 -2.11 -5.17 2.95
CA VAL A 71 -1.58 -4.62 1.71
C VAL A 71 -0.87 -5.75 1.00
N SER A 72 -1.35 -6.08 -0.19
CA SER A 72 -0.80 -7.17 -0.99
C SER A 72 -0.18 -6.61 -2.25
N ARG A 73 0.83 -7.28 -2.76
CA ARG A 73 1.46 -6.90 -4.02
C ARG A 73 1.03 -7.92 -5.07
N ASP A 74 0.46 -7.44 -6.17
CA ASP A 74 0.00 -8.35 -7.21
C ASP A 74 1.13 -8.62 -8.22
N GLU A 75 0.82 -9.45 -9.21
CA GLU A 75 1.82 -9.88 -10.18
C GLU A 75 2.25 -8.75 -11.11
N TYR A 76 1.50 -7.65 -11.12
CA TYR A 76 1.84 -6.49 -11.94
C TYR A 76 2.58 -5.42 -11.15
N GLY A 77 2.93 -5.71 -9.89
CA GLY A 77 3.64 -4.75 -9.05
C GLY A 77 2.75 -3.71 -8.41
N ARG A 78 1.41 -3.88 -8.48
CA ARG A 78 0.49 -2.97 -7.82
C ARG A 78 0.31 -3.38 -6.38
N TYR A 79 0.07 -2.39 -5.53
CA TYR A 79 -0.15 -2.64 -4.11
C TYR A 79 -1.64 -2.47 -3.84
N ILE A 80 -2.26 -3.54 -3.36
CA ILE A 80 -3.70 -3.60 -3.16
C ILE A 80 -3.98 -3.58 -1.67
N LEU A 81 -4.70 -2.56 -1.23
CA LEU A 81 -5.11 -2.44 0.16
C LEU A 81 -6.49 -3.05 0.31
N ARG A 82 -6.69 -3.84 1.35
CA ARG A 82 -7.99 -4.45 1.66
C ARG A 82 -8.34 -4.26 3.11
N ASP A 83 -9.59 -3.89 3.37
CA ASP A 83 -10.15 -3.93 4.71
C ASP A 83 -10.55 -5.37 5.00
N GLU A 84 -10.08 -5.91 6.10
CA GLU A 84 -10.35 -7.31 6.44
C GLU A 84 -11.57 -7.40 7.35
N ASN A 85 -12.65 -6.81 6.90
CA ASN A 85 -13.92 -6.83 7.62
C ASN A 85 -13.79 -6.22 9.02
N SER A 86 -13.10 -5.11 9.10
CA SER A 86 -12.82 -4.46 10.37
C SER A 86 -14.08 -3.85 10.98
N ALA A 87 -14.05 -3.64 12.29
CA ALA A 87 -15.18 -3.07 13.00
C ALA A 87 -15.41 -1.60 12.64
N ASN A 88 -14.34 -0.84 12.45
CA ASN A 88 -14.45 0.60 12.26
C ASN A 88 -14.07 1.09 10.88
N GLY A 89 -13.61 0.20 10.00
CA GLY A 89 -13.31 0.55 8.62
C GLY A 89 -11.89 0.99 8.38
N THR A 90 -11.51 0.95 7.11
CA THR A 90 -10.23 1.46 6.62
C THR A 90 -10.54 2.57 5.65
N TYR A 91 -9.82 3.68 5.77
CA TYR A 91 -10.08 4.88 4.98
C TYR A 91 -8.86 5.24 4.15
N VAL A 92 -9.09 5.65 2.91
CA VAL A 92 -8.03 6.16 2.03
C VAL A 92 -8.44 7.56 1.61
N ASN A 93 -7.60 8.53 1.92
CA ASN A 93 -7.85 9.94 1.64
C ASN A 93 -9.23 10.37 2.12
N GLY A 94 -9.62 9.88 3.32
CA GLY A 94 -10.86 10.26 3.96
C GLY A 94 -12.08 9.46 3.53
N GLN A 95 -11.93 8.51 2.61
CA GLN A 95 -13.06 7.71 2.13
C GLN A 95 -12.91 6.27 2.57
N ARG A 96 -13.99 5.70 3.08
CA ARG A 96 -13.99 4.30 3.51
C ARG A 96 -13.92 3.40 2.28
N VAL A 97 -13.02 2.43 2.33
CA VAL A 97 -12.83 1.51 1.21
C VAL A 97 -12.85 0.08 1.71
N SER A 98 -13.31 -0.84 0.86
CA SER A 98 -13.14 -2.26 1.12
C SER A 98 -11.88 -2.76 0.41
N GLU A 99 -11.53 -2.14 -0.69
CA GLU A 99 -10.35 -2.49 -1.47
C GLU A 99 -9.92 -1.27 -2.26
N HIS A 100 -8.61 -1.08 -2.41
CA HIS A 100 -8.10 0.11 -3.11
C HIS A 100 -6.71 -0.18 -3.64
N VAL A 101 -6.45 0.22 -4.88
CA VAL A 101 -5.10 0.14 -5.46
C VAL A 101 -4.36 1.40 -5.02
N LEU A 102 -3.29 1.22 -4.26
CA LEU A 102 -2.57 2.33 -3.66
C LEU A 102 -1.75 3.09 -4.70
N GLU A 103 -1.78 4.42 -4.57
CA GLU A 103 -1.00 5.31 -5.40
C GLU A 103 -0.13 6.18 -4.52
N GLU A 104 0.93 6.72 -5.12
CA GLU A 104 1.85 7.58 -4.41
C GLU A 104 1.11 8.71 -3.69
N GLY A 105 1.37 8.86 -2.40
CA GLY A 105 0.78 9.93 -1.62
C GLY A 105 -0.56 9.59 -0.99
N ASP A 106 -1.12 8.41 -1.27
CA ASP A 106 -2.37 8.02 -0.63
C ASP A 106 -2.18 7.96 0.89
N GLU A 107 -3.14 8.50 1.63
CA GLU A 107 -3.12 8.45 3.08
C GLU A 107 -4.14 7.44 3.57
N ILE A 108 -3.66 6.47 4.33
CA ILE A 108 -4.46 5.37 4.83
C ILE A 108 -4.71 5.60 6.31
N GLN A 109 -5.98 5.61 6.70
CA GLN A 109 -6.32 5.77 8.11
C GLN A 109 -6.87 4.45 8.66
N VAL A 110 -6.24 3.99 9.73
CA VAL A 110 -6.63 2.79 10.46
C VAL A 110 -6.70 3.19 11.93
N GLY A 111 -7.92 3.27 12.47
CA GLY A 111 -8.11 3.79 13.80
C GLY A 111 -7.64 5.24 13.86
N GLN A 112 -6.78 5.56 14.81
CA GLN A 112 -6.23 6.91 14.94
C GLN A 112 -4.91 7.08 14.21
N SER A 113 -4.42 6.03 13.57
CA SER A 113 -3.15 6.09 12.85
C SER A 113 -3.37 6.48 11.40
N VAL A 114 -2.44 7.26 10.86
CA VAL A 114 -2.46 7.64 9.44
C VAL A 114 -1.11 7.25 8.85
N LEU A 115 -1.16 6.50 7.76
CA LEU A 115 0.03 6.02 7.06
C LEU A 115 -0.02 6.54 5.64
N ALA A 116 1.10 7.00 5.12
CA ALA A 116 1.17 7.46 3.73
C ALA A 116 1.88 6.40 2.89
N PHE A 117 1.33 6.12 1.72
CA PHE A 117 1.96 5.20 0.78
C PHE A 117 2.92 5.94 -0.11
N VAL A 118 4.17 5.46 -0.18
CA VAL A 118 5.21 6.04 -1.04
C VAL A 118 5.92 4.93 -1.77
N ARG A 119 6.36 5.22 -2.96
CA ARG A 119 7.22 4.31 -3.72
C ARG A 119 8.60 4.93 -3.83
N ARG A 120 9.58 4.06 -3.83
CA ARG A 120 10.95 4.53 -3.93
C ARG A 120 11.64 3.95 -5.12
#